data_078bd2991be0aa6fbacb5e5f827d21c7
#
_entry.id   078bd2991be0aa6fbacb5e5f827d21c7
#
_cell.length_a   1.000
_cell.length_b   1.000
_cell.length_c   1.000
_cell.angle_alpha   90.00
_cell.angle_beta   90.00
_cell.angle_gamma   90.00
#
_symmetry.space_group_name_H-M   'P 1'
#
loop_
_entity.id
_entity.type
_entity.pdbx_description
1 polymer ?
#
loop_
_entity_poly.entity_id
_entity_poly.type
_entity_poly.pdbx_seq_one_letter_code
_entity_poly.pdbx_strand_id
1 'polypeptide(L)'
;MVTNLLLSGGAKNKTRISELQPMVFTDSYGIICFITVFIVVAFMICTKILSLRYFLLAGGTLIMGMMAYRNFAYAGMGLMLYLSVLMSNAFKPEAFCHIHQFSKRQQIIINLAMLTYCIVEILLSAFFIRNADSQQELKDAYIILDYLDANSGENRNLCTDFNYGAFFEFYGYKSSIDARMELYTKRMNKKDDYFDEFMDFTTGEIYYDDYLTRYDFDYIVLKNKFIISLLEHDNRYECLVDTDTYDLWIRK
;
A
#
# COMPACT_ATOMS: atom_id res chain seq x y z
N MET A 1 20.24 -4.55 -7.26
CA MET A 1 19.18 -4.10 -6.34
C MET A 1 17.78 -4.55 -6.78
N VAL A 2 17.37 -4.36 -8.03
CA VAL A 2 16.04 -4.78 -8.56
C VAL A 2 15.83 -6.29 -8.54
N THR A 3 16.81 -7.09 -8.88
CA THR A 3 16.75 -8.57 -8.84
C THR A 3 16.54 -9.13 -7.44
N ASN A 4 17.03 -8.45 -6.41
CA ASN A 4 16.83 -8.86 -5.02
C ASN A 4 15.41 -8.57 -4.51
N LEU A 5 14.76 -7.53 -4.99
CA LEU A 5 13.35 -7.23 -4.67
C LEU A 5 12.37 -8.26 -5.26
N LEU A 6 12.70 -8.81 -6.44
CA LEU A 6 11.88 -9.83 -7.12
C LEU A 6 12.08 -11.24 -6.53
N LEU A 7 13.23 -11.51 -5.94
CA LEU A 7 13.61 -12.86 -5.48
C LEU A 7 13.61 -13.02 -3.95
N SER A 8 13.55 -11.93 -3.18
CA SER A 8 13.76 -11.98 -1.73
C SER A 8 12.52 -12.24 -0.89
N GLY A 9 11.35 -12.04 -1.43
CA GLY A 9 10.15 -12.49 -0.75
C GLY A 9 9.94 -13.96 -1.09
N GLY A 10 10.22 -14.87 -0.18
CA GLY A 10 9.76 -16.25 -0.34
C GLY A 10 8.26 -16.23 -0.70
N ALA A 11 7.79 -17.23 -1.43
CA ALA A 11 6.37 -17.32 -1.83
C ALA A 11 5.41 -17.10 -0.64
N LYS A 12 5.83 -17.49 0.56
CA LYS A 12 5.12 -17.35 1.83
C LYS A 12 4.90 -15.87 2.21
N ASN A 13 5.91 -14.99 2.04
CA ASN A 13 5.78 -13.56 2.39
C ASN A 13 4.92 -12.78 1.40
N LYS A 14 4.90 -13.18 0.12
CA LYS A 14 4.04 -12.55 -0.88
C LYS A 14 2.55 -12.76 -0.62
N THR A 15 2.18 -13.88 -0.02
CA THR A 15 0.77 -14.17 0.31
C THR A 15 0.31 -13.51 1.60
N ARG A 16 1.24 -13.17 2.50
CA ARG A 16 0.94 -12.57 3.81
C ARG A 16 0.80 -11.05 3.78
N ILE A 17 1.44 -10.38 2.81
CA ILE A 17 1.41 -8.91 2.70
C ILE A 17 0.60 -8.51 1.47
N SER A 18 -0.54 -7.85 1.69
CA SER A 18 -1.45 -7.42 0.61
C SER A 18 -0.78 -6.53 -0.44
N GLU A 19 0.12 -5.65 -0.03
CA GLU A 19 0.85 -4.75 -0.94
C GLU A 19 1.80 -5.46 -1.90
N LEU A 20 2.27 -6.66 -1.54
CA LEU A 20 3.16 -7.47 -2.38
C LEU A 20 2.40 -8.43 -3.30
N GLN A 21 1.09 -8.54 -3.12
CA GLN A 21 0.25 -9.38 -3.97
C GLN A 21 0.16 -8.79 -5.39
N PRO A 22 0.00 -9.65 -6.40
CA PRO A 22 -0.30 -9.20 -7.76
C PRO A 22 -1.60 -8.41 -7.78
N MET A 23 -1.68 -7.44 -8.68
CA MET A 23 -2.89 -6.67 -8.91
C MET A 23 -4.04 -7.57 -9.34
N VAL A 24 -5.20 -7.42 -8.70
CA VAL A 24 -6.44 -8.11 -9.08
C VAL A 24 -7.26 -7.16 -9.97
N PHE A 25 -7.60 -7.61 -11.18
CA PHE A 25 -8.31 -6.76 -12.15
C PHE A 25 -9.77 -6.47 -11.78
N THR A 26 -10.30 -7.13 -10.76
CA THR A 26 -11.66 -6.87 -10.26
C THR A 26 -11.71 -5.74 -9.23
N ASP A 27 -10.56 -5.34 -8.70
CA ASP A 27 -10.47 -4.23 -7.75
C ASP A 27 -10.52 -2.88 -8.45
N SER A 28 -10.92 -1.84 -7.74
CA SER A 28 -11.03 -0.48 -8.26
C SER A 28 -9.74 0.00 -8.95
N TYR A 29 -8.59 -0.28 -8.35
CA TYR A 29 -7.28 0.07 -8.92
C TYR A 29 -6.97 -0.74 -10.19
N GLY A 30 -7.32 -2.01 -10.22
CA GLY A 30 -7.15 -2.87 -11.39
C GLY A 30 -8.03 -2.41 -12.55
N ILE A 31 -9.27 -2.02 -12.27
CA ILE A 31 -10.22 -1.48 -13.27
C ILE A 31 -9.68 -0.17 -13.85
N ILE A 32 -9.22 0.77 -12.99
CA ILE A 32 -8.65 2.05 -13.42
C ILE A 32 -7.43 1.81 -14.31
N CYS A 33 -6.53 0.92 -13.88
CA CYS A 33 -5.36 0.56 -14.68
C CYS A 33 -5.75 0.01 -16.05
N PHE A 34 -6.72 -0.90 -16.11
CA PHE A 34 -7.20 -1.49 -17.35
C PHE A 34 -7.79 -0.43 -18.29
N ILE A 35 -8.62 0.47 -17.78
CA ILE A 35 -9.20 1.58 -18.55
C ILE A 35 -8.10 2.48 -19.10
N THR A 36 -7.11 2.84 -18.26
CA THR A 36 -5.99 3.71 -18.68
C THR A 36 -5.15 3.05 -19.77
N VAL A 37 -4.84 1.76 -19.62
CA VAL A 37 -4.15 0.97 -20.67
C VAL A 37 -4.94 0.95 -21.97
N PHE A 38 -6.24 0.73 -21.89
CA PHE A 38 -7.12 0.71 -23.07
C PHE A 38 -7.11 2.06 -23.78
N ILE A 39 -7.18 3.17 -23.04
CA ILE A 39 -7.11 4.53 -23.59
C ILE A 39 -5.76 4.75 -24.29
N VAL A 40 -4.64 4.40 -23.65
CA VAL A 40 -3.30 4.55 -24.23
C VAL A 40 -3.17 3.74 -25.53
N VAL A 41 -3.63 2.50 -25.55
CA VAL A 41 -3.61 1.63 -26.74
C VAL A 41 -4.49 2.20 -27.84
N ALA A 42 -5.69 2.66 -27.52
CA ALA A 42 -6.59 3.28 -28.49
C ALA A 42 -5.95 4.53 -29.12
N PHE A 43 -5.35 5.41 -28.30
CA PHE A 43 -4.62 6.57 -28.80
C PHE A 43 -3.42 6.20 -29.66
N MET A 44 -2.66 5.17 -29.29
CA MET A 44 -1.53 4.67 -30.07
C MET A 44 -1.98 4.19 -31.45
N ILE A 45 -3.08 3.43 -31.52
CA ILE A 45 -3.64 2.95 -32.79
C ILE A 45 -4.14 4.12 -33.64
N CYS A 46 -4.87 5.05 -33.04
CA CYS A 46 -5.44 6.22 -33.74
C CYS A 46 -4.36 7.16 -34.30
N THR A 47 -3.29 7.39 -33.52
CA THR A 47 -2.23 8.33 -33.92
C THR A 47 -1.16 7.69 -34.78
N LYS A 48 -1.09 6.34 -34.82
CA LYS A 48 -0.03 5.56 -35.49
C LYS A 48 1.40 5.97 -35.06
N ILE A 49 1.52 6.65 -33.91
CA ILE A 49 2.79 7.11 -33.37
C ILE A 49 3.28 6.09 -32.36
N LEU A 50 4.30 5.33 -32.72
CA LEU A 50 4.99 4.41 -31.83
C LEU A 50 6.36 4.97 -31.46
N SER A 51 6.47 5.56 -30.27
CA SER A 51 7.77 5.91 -29.73
C SER A 51 8.26 4.74 -28.86
N LEU A 52 9.18 3.95 -29.38
CA LEU A 52 9.71 2.74 -28.73
C LEU A 52 10.18 3.02 -27.29
N ARG A 53 10.84 4.15 -27.09
CA ARG A 53 11.35 4.56 -25.76
C ARG A 53 10.23 4.66 -24.72
N TYR A 54 9.18 5.40 -25.04
CA TYR A 54 8.07 5.61 -24.10
C TYR A 54 7.17 4.39 -23.99
N PHE A 55 7.02 3.64 -25.06
CA PHE A 55 6.32 2.36 -25.06
C PHE A 55 6.98 1.34 -24.12
N LEU A 56 8.31 1.20 -24.19
CA LEU A 56 9.06 0.32 -23.29
C LEU A 56 9.00 0.79 -21.84
N LEU A 57 9.08 2.10 -21.59
CA LEU A 57 8.93 2.67 -20.26
C LEU A 57 7.55 2.36 -19.68
N ALA A 58 6.48 2.68 -20.42
CA ALA A 58 5.10 2.42 -19.99
C ALA A 58 4.82 0.92 -19.80
N GLY A 59 5.28 0.09 -20.72
CA GLY A 59 5.14 -1.38 -20.63
C GLY A 59 5.90 -1.97 -19.45
N GLY A 60 7.13 -1.54 -19.23
CA GLY A 60 7.95 -1.98 -18.11
C GLY A 60 7.35 -1.59 -16.75
N THR A 61 6.92 -0.33 -16.60
CA THR A 61 6.27 0.13 -15.37
C THR A 61 4.91 -0.52 -15.15
N LEU A 62 4.15 -0.81 -16.21
CA LEU A 62 2.90 -1.56 -16.15
C LEU A 62 3.11 -2.97 -15.62
N ILE A 63 4.09 -3.70 -16.18
CA ILE A 63 4.44 -5.04 -15.69
C ILE A 63 4.82 -5.00 -14.21
N MET A 64 5.63 -4.02 -13.79
CA MET A 64 5.97 -3.84 -12.38
C MET A 64 4.72 -3.61 -11.50
N GLY A 65 3.78 -2.78 -11.96
CA GLY A 65 2.53 -2.52 -11.27
C GLY A 65 1.64 -3.76 -11.15
N MET A 66 1.60 -4.60 -12.19
CA MET A 66 0.85 -5.86 -12.17
C MET A 66 1.46 -6.90 -11.22
N MET A 67 2.76 -6.86 -10.99
CA MET A 67 3.46 -7.82 -10.13
C MET A 67 3.28 -7.55 -8.64
N ALA A 68 3.02 -6.30 -8.24
CA ALA A 68 2.82 -5.94 -6.85
C ALA A 68 2.01 -4.64 -6.74
N TYR A 69 1.03 -4.63 -5.86
CA TYR A 69 0.13 -3.50 -5.62
C TYR A 69 0.88 -2.19 -5.33
N ARG A 70 1.93 -2.24 -4.51
CA ARG A 70 2.76 -1.06 -4.18
C ARG A 70 3.42 -0.38 -5.37
N ASN A 71 3.55 -1.08 -6.49
CA ASN A 71 4.16 -0.56 -7.71
C ASN A 71 3.14 0.12 -8.64
N PHE A 72 1.86 0.15 -8.26
CA PHE A 72 0.78 0.72 -9.07
C PHE A 72 1.03 2.19 -9.41
N ALA A 73 1.56 2.99 -8.47
CA ALA A 73 1.90 4.39 -8.72
C ALA A 73 2.92 4.55 -9.86
N TYR A 74 3.91 3.65 -9.97
CA TYR A 74 4.89 3.68 -11.06
C TYR A 74 4.25 3.32 -12.40
N ALA A 75 3.30 2.37 -12.43
CA ALA A 75 2.52 2.04 -13.62
C ALA A 75 1.72 3.26 -14.10
N GLY A 76 1.03 3.93 -13.19
CA GLY A 76 0.30 5.17 -13.48
C GLY A 76 1.18 6.27 -14.05
N MET A 77 2.33 6.53 -13.42
CA MET A 77 3.30 7.53 -13.91
C MET A 77 3.81 7.20 -15.32
N GLY A 78 4.17 5.94 -15.58
CA GLY A 78 4.66 5.51 -16.89
C GLY A 78 3.60 5.65 -17.99
N LEU A 79 2.36 5.27 -17.69
CA LEU A 79 1.22 5.38 -18.62
C LEU A 79 0.89 6.85 -18.90
N MET A 80 0.85 7.71 -17.88
CA MET A 80 0.56 9.15 -18.03
C MET A 80 1.65 9.88 -18.84
N LEU A 81 2.93 9.55 -18.62
CA LEU A 81 4.01 10.10 -19.44
C LEU A 81 3.86 9.69 -20.90
N TYR A 82 3.55 8.44 -21.18
CA TYR A 82 3.35 7.99 -22.54
C TYR A 82 2.14 8.64 -23.19
N LEU A 83 1.02 8.73 -22.48
CA LEU A 83 -0.19 9.39 -22.93
C LEU A 83 0.08 10.87 -23.28
N SER A 84 0.83 11.60 -22.42
CA SER A 84 1.18 12.99 -22.68
C SER A 84 2.01 13.17 -23.95
N VAL A 85 2.93 12.25 -24.24
CA VAL A 85 3.72 12.23 -25.48
C VAL A 85 2.84 11.95 -26.69
N LEU A 86 1.94 10.97 -26.60
CA LEU A 86 0.99 10.67 -27.66
C LEU A 86 0.09 11.87 -27.95
N MET A 87 -0.43 12.51 -26.93
CA MET A 87 -1.26 13.71 -27.05
C MET A 87 -0.47 14.87 -27.67
N SER A 88 0.72 15.19 -27.16
CA SER A 88 1.58 16.24 -27.70
C SER A 88 1.89 16.05 -29.18
N ASN A 89 2.12 14.82 -29.60
CA ASN A 89 2.35 14.48 -31.00
C ASN A 89 1.06 14.50 -31.84
N ALA A 90 -0.06 14.07 -31.27
CA ALA A 90 -1.35 14.08 -31.93
C ALA A 90 -1.85 15.52 -32.23
N PHE A 91 -1.44 16.51 -31.44
CA PHE A 91 -1.79 17.92 -31.63
C PHE A 91 -0.82 18.70 -32.54
N LYS A 92 0.26 18.07 -33.05
CA LYS A 92 1.11 18.72 -34.06
C LYS A 92 0.40 18.72 -35.41
N PRO A 93 0.31 19.89 -36.11
CA PRO A 93 -0.37 19.98 -37.39
C PRO A 93 0.16 18.98 -38.45
N GLU A 94 1.44 18.66 -38.38
CA GLU A 94 2.15 17.77 -39.30
C GLU A 94 1.82 16.29 -39.09
N ALA A 95 1.49 15.86 -37.87
CA ALA A 95 1.14 14.47 -37.57
C ALA A 95 -0.23 14.07 -38.12
N PHE A 96 -1.12 15.02 -38.36
CA PHE A 96 -2.47 14.82 -38.84
C PHE A 96 -2.59 14.75 -40.39
N CYS A 97 -1.50 14.98 -41.14
CA CYS A 97 -1.53 14.93 -42.58
C CYS A 97 -1.89 13.55 -43.17
N HIS A 98 -1.81 12.48 -42.41
CA HIS A 98 -2.09 11.10 -42.87
C HIS A 98 -3.30 10.43 -42.21
N ILE A 99 -3.89 11.03 -41.19
CA ILE A 99 -5.13 10.54 -40.59
C ILE A 99 -6.21 11.54 -40.95
N HIS A 100 -7.37 11.06 -41.36
CA HIS A 100 -8.58 11.87 -41.55
C HIS A 100 -8.57 13.03 -40.56
N GLN A 101 -8.45 14.28 -41.07
CA GLN A 101 -8.41 15.47 -40.22
C GLN A 101 -9.65 15.44 -39.33
N PHE A 102 -9.45 15.21 -38.05
CA PHE A 102 -10.53 15.37 -37.09
C PHE A 102 -11.11 16.78 -37.28
N SER A 103 -12.40 16.84 -37.58
CA SER A 103 -13.06 18.14 -37.65
C SER A 103 -12.85 18.88 -36.32
N LYS A 104 -12.86 20.22 -36.34
CA LYS A 104 -12.74 21.00 -35.09
C LYS A 104 -13.72 20.52 -34.02
N ARG A 105 -14.91 20.04 -34.40
CA ARG A 105 -15.90 19.47 -33.46
C ARG A 105 -15.40 18.19 -32.81
N GLN A 106 -14.77 17.30 -33.56
CA GLN A 106 -14.20 16.05 -33.00
C GLN A 106 -13.04 16.32 -32.04
N GLN A 107 -12.18 17.29 -32.36
CA GLN A 107 -11.10 17.72 -31.45
C GLN A 107 -11.66 18.28 -30.12
N ILE A 108 -12.70 19.10 -30.19
CA ILE A 108 -13.38 19.62 -28.99
C ILE A 108 -13.97 18.47 -28.16
N ILE A 109 -14.64 17.49 -28.82
CA ILE A 109 -15.22 16.33 -28.14
C ILE A 109 -14.15 15.49 -27.44
N ILE A 110 -13.02 15.22 -28.11
CA ILE A 110 -11.90 14.47 -27.53
C ILE A 110 -11.32 15.21 -26.33
N ASN A 111 -11.07 16.51 -26.46
CA ASN A 111 -10.53 17.33 -25.35
C ASN A 111 -11.50 17.36 -24.16
N LEU A 112 -12.79 17.50 -24.44
CA LEU A 112 -13.83 17.49 -23.39
C LEU A 112 -13.90 16.13 -22.71
N ALA A 113 -13.85 15.04 -23.47
CA ALA A 113 -13.83 13.68 -22.91
C ALA A 113 -12.60 13.43 -22.02
N MET A 114 -11.41 13.89 -22.45
CA MET A 114 -10.19 13.79 -21.66
C MET A 114 -10.25 14.63 -20.38
N LEU A 115 -10.76 15.86 -20.47
CA LEU A 115 -10.96 16.71 -19.30
C LEU A 115 -11.95 16.07 -18.31
N THR A 116 -13.06 15.54 -18.81
CA THR A 116 -14.05 14.82 -18.00
C THR A 116 -13.42 13.60 -17.31
N TYR A 117 -12.62 12.82 -18.05
CA TYR A 117 -11.90 11.69 -17.48
C TYR A 117 -10.97 12.10 -16.34
N CYS A 118 -10.15 13.15 -16.53
CA CYS A 118 -9.27 13.66 -15.48
C CYS A 118 -10.05 14.15 -14.24
N ILE A 119 -11.18 14.83 -14.46
CA ILE A 119 -12.04 15.29 -13.36
C ILE A 119 -12.63 14.09 -12.58
N VAL A 120 -13.12 13.08 -13.30
CA VAL A 120 -13.67 11.86 -12.68
C VAL A 120 -12.60 11.14 -11.86
N GLU A 121 -11.37 11.00 -12.38
CA GLU A 121 -10.25 10.38 -11.65
C GLU A 121 -9.90 11.16 -10.38
N ILE A 122 -9.84 12.48 -10.44
CA ILE A 122 -9.57 13.33 -9.27
C ILE A 122 -10.68 13.16 -8.23
N LEU A 123 -11.95 13.17 -8.65
CA LEU A 123 -13.09 13.02 -7.74
C LEU A 123 -13.13 11.63 -7.11
N LEU A 124 -12.88 10.58 -7.88
CA LEU A 124 -12.81 9.22 -7.38
C LEU A 124 -11.65 9.07 -6.38
N SER A 125 -10.47 9.57 -6.71
CA SER A 125 -9.31 9.54 -5.81
C SER A 125 -9.60 10.29 -4.50
N ALA A 126 -10.21 11.48 -4.58
CA ALA A 126 -10.59 12.26 -3.41
C ALA A 126 -11.66 11.54 -2.56
N PHE A 127 -12.62 10.87 -3.19
CA PHE A 127 -13.64 10.08 -2.50
C PHE A 127 -13.02 8.88 -1.77
N PHE A 128 -12.13 8.14 -2.43
CA PHE A 128 -11.44 7.00 -1.80
C PHE A 128 -10.54 7.44 -0.65
N ILE A 129 -9.79 8.54 -0.80
CA ILE A 129 -8.95 9.08 0.27
C ILE A 129 -9.80 9.50 1.47
N ARG A 130 -10.94 10.15 1.22
CA ARG A 130 -11.82 10.62 2.29
C ARG A 130 -12.48 9.47 3.08
N ASN A 131 -12.78 8.37 2.40
CA ASN A 131 -13.43 7.20 3.00
C ASN A 131 -12.42 6.11 3.40
N ALA A 132 -11.13 6.39 3.37
CA ALA A 132 -10.12 5.43 3.79
C ALA A 132 -10.18 5.27 5.32
N ASP A 133 -10.25 4.03 5.80
CA ASP A 133 -10.22 3.67 7.22
C ASP A 133 -8.95 4.19 7.92
N SER A 134 -7.91 4.49 7.14
CA SER A 134 -6.63 5.03 7.64
C SER A 134 -6.75 6.32 8.46
N GLN A 135 -7.79 7.14 8.26
CA GLN A 135 -8.01 8.33 9.09
C GLN A 135 -8.49 7.98 10.50
N GLN A 136 -9.35 6.97 10.62
CA GLN A 136 -9.80 6.50 11.93
C GLN A 136 -8.67 5.77 12.64
N GLU A 137 -7.95 4.91 11.95
CA GLU A 137 -6.78 4.22 12.49
C GLU A 137 -5.73 5.20 13.04
N LEU A 138 -5.48 6.29 12.34
CA LEU A 138 -4.53 7.31 12.80
C LEU A 138 -5.02 8.03 14.05
N LYS A 139 -6.32 8.35 14.14
CA LYS A 139 -6.90 8.97 15.35
C LYS A 139 -6.79 8.05 16.55
N ASP A 140 -7.12 6.78 16.36
CA ASP A 140 -7.06 5.77 17.41
C ASP A 140 -5.61 5.56 17.88
N ALA A 141 -4.64 5.56 16.95
CA ALA A 141 -3.22 5.51 17.29
C ALA A 141 -2.77 6.72 18.13
N TYR A 142 -3.30 7.94 17.87
CA TYR A 142 -3.01 9.11 18.70
C TYR A 142 -3.65 9.00 20.09
N ILE A 143 -4.86 8.46 20.22
CA ILE A 143 -5.48 8.22 21.53
C ILE A 143 -4.61 7.31 22.39
N ILE A 144 -4.10 6.22 21.79
CA ILE A 144 -3.20 5.30 22.47
C ILE A 144 -1.87 5.99 22.82
N LEU A 145 -1.31 6.77 21.91
CA LEU A 145 -0.07 7.52 22.14
C LEU A 145 -0.22 8.48 23.33
N ASP A 146 -1.30 9.27 23.37
CA ASP A 146 -1.58 10.21 24.46
C ASP A 146 -1.67 9.48 25.82
N TYR A 147 -2.30 8.30 25.84
CA TYR A 147 -2.33 7.47 27.04
C TYR A 147 -0.95 6.97 27.45
N LEU A 148 -0.16 6.47 26.50
CA LEU A 148 1.19 5.98 26.73
C LEU A 148 2.11 7.09 27.24
N ASP A 149 2.07 8.28 26.65
CA ASP A 149 2.89 9.42 27.04
C ASP A 149 2.56 9.89 28.48
N ALA A 150 1.30 9.75 28.88
CA ALA A 150 0.88 10.10 30.24
C ALA A 150 1.25 9.04 31.30
N ASN A 151 1.37 7.75 30.93
CA ASN A 151 1.40 6.65 31.89
C ASN A 151 2.62 5.72 31.77
N SER A 152 3.33 5.67 30.63
CA SER A 152 4.36 4.64 30.39
C SER A 152 5.68 4.89 31.15
N GLY A 153 6.00 6.14 31.51
CA GLY A 153 7.27 6.47 32.12
C GLY A 153 8.47 6.06 31.27
N GLU A 154 9.31 5.14 31.81
CA GLU A 154 10.46 4.58 31.09
C GLU A 154 10.12 3.32 30.27
N ASN A 155 8.94 2.75 30.47
CA ASN A 155 8.47 1.53 29.79
C ASN A 155 8.06 1.86 28.35
N ARG A 156 8.88 1.48 27.39
CA ARG A 156 8.71 1.89 26.00
C ARG A 156 8.80 0.74 24.99
N ASN A 157 8.72 -0.50 25.46
CA ASN A 157 8.78 -1.69 24.60
C ASN A 157 7.36 -2.13 24.23
N LEU A 158 6.98 -1.95 22.96
CA LEU A 158 5.63 -2.21 22.47
C LEU A 158 5.58 -3.43 21.55
N CYS A 159 4.64 -4.33 21.79
CA CYS A 159 4.13 -5.22 20.75
C CYS A 159 3.13 -4.42 19.89
N THR A 160 3.48 -4.13 18.66
CA THR A 160 2.65 -3.29 17.78
C THR A 160 2.18 -4.06 16.55
N ASP A 161 1.12 -3.57 15.93
CA ASP A 161 0.73 -3.98 14.59
C ASP A 161 1.78 -3.53 13.54
N PHE A 162 1.95 -4.35 12.51
CA PHE A 162 2.92 -4.15 11.44
C PHE A 162 2.83 -2.76 10.78
N ASN A 163 1.63 -2.24 10.57
CA ASN A 163 1.42 -0.98 9.85
C ASN A 163 1.76 0.25 10.68
N TYR A 164 1.64 0.17 12.01
CA TYR A 164 1.78 1.32 12.90
C TYR A 164 3.03 1.29 13.78
N GLY A 165 3.85 0.25 13.69
CA GLY A 165 5.11 0.19 14.43
C GLY A 165 6.00 1.41 14.22
N ALA A 166 6.19 1.85 12.97
CA ALA A 166 6.96 3.03 12.64
C ALA A 166 6.37 4.33 13.22
N PHE A 167 5.04 4.41 13.38
CA PHE A 167 4.39 5.55 14.03
C PHE A 167 4.84 5.67 15.48
N PHE A 168 4.76 4.61 16.27
CA PHE A 168 5.19 4.62 17.67
C PHE A 168 6.71 4.81 17.81
N GLU A 169 7.52 4.25 16.90
CA GLU A 169 8.97 4.51 16.87
C GLU A 169 9.30 5.99 16.67
N PHE A 170 8.54 6.70 15.83
CA PHE A 170 8.73 8.13 15.62
C PHE A 170 8.53 8.94 16.91
N TYR A 171 7.66 8.48 17.82
CA TYR A 171 7.42 9.10 19.13
C TYR A 171 8.32 8.52 20.24
N GLY A 172 9.32 7.72 19.89
CA GLY A 172 10.37 7.25 20.82
C GLY A 172 10.05 5.95 21.55
N TYR A 173 9.01 5.22 21.14
CA TYR A 173 8.72 3.87 21.60
C TYR A 173 9.51 2.84 20.79
N LYS A 174 9.79 1.68 21.41
CA LYS A 174 10.43 0.55 20.72
C LYS A 174 9.32 -0.38 20.22
N SER A 175 9.13 -0.44 18.93
CA SER A 175 8.14 -1.33 18.30
C SER A 175 8.71 -2.73 18.06
N SER A 176 7.88 -3.75 18.21
CA SER A 176 8.24 -5.14 17.88
C SER A 176 8.50 -5.33 16.39
N ILE A 177 7.73 -4.62 15.56
CA ILE A 177 7.79 -4.72 14.09
C ILE A 177 7.26 -3.44 13.45
N ASP A 178 7.71 -3.14 12.25
CA ASP A 178 7.19 -2.06 11.42
C ASP A 178 7.10 -2.46 9.93
N ALA A 179 6.62 -1.54 9.10
CA ALA A 179 6.43 -1.76 7.67
C ALA A 179 7.72 -2.03 6.87
N ARG A 180 8.90 -1.88 7.49
CA ARG A 180 10.22 -2.21 6.89
C ARG A 180 10.55 -3.69 7.10
N MET A 181 9.64 -4.59 6.70
CA MET A 181 9.73 -6.03 6.95
C MET A 181 11.11 -6.63 6.63
N GLU A 182 11.81 -6.08 5.64
CA GLU A 182 13.11 -6.58 5.24
C GLU A 182 14.11 -6.61 6.40
N LEU A 183 14.02 -5.64 7.32
CA LEU A 183 14.91 -5.55 8.48
C LEU A 183 14.71 -6.69 9.48
N TYR A 184 13.52 -7.25 9.53
CA TYR A 184 13.10 -8.28 10.48
C TYR A 184 13.29 -9.70 9.96
N THR A 185 13.68 -9.86 8.69
CA THR A 185 13.94 -11.17 8.09
C THR A 185 15.35 -11.67 8.46
N LYS A 186 15.49 -12.99 8.66
CA LYS A 186 16.77 -13.64 8.94
C LYS A 186 17.89 -13.27 7.95
N ARG A 187 17.52 -12.98 6.71
CA ARG A 187 18.45 -12.60 5.66
C ARG A 187 19.17 -11.27 5.94
N MET A 188 18.46 -10.30 6.49
CA MET A 188 18.98 -8.95 6.74
C MET A 188 19.59 -8.83 8.13
N ASN A 189 18.88 -9.30 9.15
CA ASN A 189 19.30 -9.17 10.55
C ASN A 189 20.33 -10.24 10.96
N LYS A 190 20.48 -11.33 10.14
CA LYS A 190 21.37 -12.49 10.40
C LYS A 190 21.10 -13.22 11.72
N LYS A 191 19.91 -13.01 12.29
CA LYS A 191 19.38 -13.65 13.49
C LYS A 191 18.14 -14.46 13.12
N ASP A 192 17.18 -14.51 14.02
CA ASP A 192 15.90 -15.18 13.79
C ASP A 192 15.01 -14.39 12.82
N ASP A 193 14.05 -15.04 12.20
CA ASP A 193 13.08 -14.42 11.30
C ASP A 193 11.93 -13.86 12.13
N TYR A 194 12.12 -12.66 12.70
CA TYR A 194 11.11 -11.99 13.52
C TYR A 194 9.83 -11.69 12.76
N PHE A 195 9.93 -11.46 11.44
CA PHE A 195 8.76 -11.20 10.61
C PHE A 195 7.87 -12.45 10.50
N ASP A 196 8.45 -13.60 10.17
CA ASP A 196 7.70 -14.86 10.10
C ASP A 196 7.11 -15.22 11.47
N GLU A 197 7.87 -15.04 12.55
CA GLU A 197 7.40 -15.31 13.92
C GLU A 197 6.23 -14.39 14.33
N PHE A 198 6.30 -13.10 14.00
CA PHE A 198 5.17 -12.18 14.22
C PHE A 198 3.94 -12.59 13.41
N MET A 199 4.11 -12.99 12.16
CA MET A 199 2.99 -13.45 11.35
C MET A 199 2.38 -14.76 11.88
N ASP A 200 3.22 -15.69 12.35
CA ASP A 200 2.76 -16.94 12.98
C ASP A 200 2.03 -16.65 14.31
N PHE A 201 2.47 -15.65 15.08
CA PHE A 201 1.73 -15.15 16.25
C PHE A 201 0.37 -14.59 15.86
N THR A 202 0.30 -13.69 14.86
CA THR A 202 -0.97 -13.05 14.45
C THR A 202 -1.96 -14.01 13.81
N THR A 203 -1.50 -15.14 13.26
CA THR A 203 -2.35 -16.21 12.70
C THR A 203 -2.69 -17.32 13.70
N GLY A 204 -2.08 -17.30 14.90
CA GLY A 204 -2.28 -18.31 15.93
C GLY A 204 -1.50 -19.60 15.70
N GLU A 205 -0.51 -19.60 14.82
CA GLU A 205 0.42 -20.73 14.63
C GLU A 205 1.38 -20.86 15.82
N ILE A 206 1.63 -19.75 16.52
CA ILE A 206 2.37 -19.69 17.79
C ILE A 206 1.40 -19.31 18.90
N TYR A 207 1.56 -19.92 20.07
CA TYR A 207 0.76 -19.57 21.25
C TYR A 207 1.08 -18.12 21.66
N TYR A 208 0.05 -17.29 21.77
CA TYR A 208 0.21 -15.84 21.95
C TYR A 208 1.00 -15.45 23.20
N ASP A 209 0.80 -16.14 24.32
CA ASP A 209 1.50 -15.85 25.58
C ASP A 209 3.00 -16.19 25.50
N ASP A 210 3.37 -17.24 24.76
CA ASP A 210 4.78 -17.59 24.52
C ASP A 210 5.50 -16.48 23.74
N TYR A 211 4.84 -15.93 22.72
CA TYR A 211 5.38 -14.82 21.95
C TYR A 211 5.51 -13.55 22.80
N LEU A 212 4.43 -13.16 23.48
CA LEU A 212 4.40 -11.93 24.30
C LEU A 212 5.38 -11.98 25.46
N THR A 213 5.54 -13.15 26.09
CA THR A 213 6.47 -13.35 27.21
C THR A 213 7.93 -13.37 26.74
N ARG A 214 8.20 -13.99 25.57
CA ARG A 214 9.56 -14.11 25.04
C ARG A 214 10.22 -12.75 24.80
N TYR A 215 9.45 -11.76 24.33
CA TYR A 215 9.96 -10.45 23.98
C TYR A 215 9.78 -9.40 25.08
N ASP A 216 9.17 -9.76 26.21
CA ASP A 216 8.99 -8.94 27.41
C ASP A 216 8.47 -7.53 27.07
N PHE A 217 7.31 -7.48 26.42
CA PHE A 217 6.68 -6.22 26.06
C PHE A 217 6.04 -5.55 27.25
N ASP A 218 6.27 -4.25 27.40
CA ASP A 218 5.61 -3.42 28.41
C ASP A 218 4.13 -3.23 28.10
N TYR A 219 3.82 -3.00 26.82
CA TYR A 219 2.47 -2.77 26.32
C TYR A 219 2.24 -3.50 25.00
N ILE A 220 0.98 -3.78 24.72
CA ILE A 220 0.52 -4.50 23.54
C ILE A 220 -0.51 -3.65 22.82
N VAL A 221 -0.21 -3.20 21.61
CA VAL A 221 -1.07 -2.38 20.76
C VAL A 221 -1.41 -3.16 19.51
N LEU A 222 -2.60 -3.71 19.44
CA LEU A 222 -3.00 -4.62 18.36
C LEU A 222 -4.36 -4.23 17.77
N LYS A 223 -4.48 -4.48 16.46
CA LYS A 223 -5.72 -4.44 15.67
C LYS A 223 -6.30 -5.85 15.45
N ASN A 224 -5.50 -6.88 15.67
CA ASN A 224 -5.87 -8.26 15.36
C ASN A 224 -6.94 -8.78 16.31
N LYS A 225 -8.19 -8.80 15.84
CA LYS A 225 -9.36 -9.25 16.62
C LYS A 225 -9.24 -10.68 17.15
N PHE A 226 -8.50 -11.56 16.47
CA PHE A 226 -8.27 -12.92 16.96
C PHE A 226 -7.41 -12.91 18.23
N ILE A 227 -6.28 -12.20 18.23
CA ILE A 227 -5.42 -12.09 19.41
C ILE A 227 -6.13 -11.33 20.53
N ILE A 228 -6.81 -10.21 20.20
CA ILE A 228 -7.60 -9.43 21.16
C ILE A 228 -8.61 -10.33 21.88
N SER A 229 -9.35 -11.17 21.13
CA SER A 229 -10.32 -12.08 21.75
C SER A 229 -9.70 -13.10 22.70
N LEU A 230 -8.44 -13.49 22.49
CA LEU A 230 -7.71 -14.36 23.42
C LEU A 230 -7.29 -13.60 24.69
N LEU A 231 -6.83 -12.34 24.54
CA LEU A 231 -6.45 -11.49 25.66
C LEU A 231 -7.65 -11.14 26.55
N GLU A 232 -8.82 -10.89 25.97
CA GLU A 232 -10.08 -10.63 26.70
C GLU A 232 -10.47 -11.77 27.65
N HIS A 233 -10.16 -13.01 27.28
CA HIS A 233 -10.48 -14.19 28.08
C HIS A 233 -9.36 -14.62 29.03
N ASP A 234 -8.23 -13.91 29.02
CA ASP A 234 -7.07 -14.22 29.86
C ASP A 234 -6.90 -13.19 30.99
N ASN A 235 -7.19 -13.58 32.21
CA ASN A 235 -7.09 -12.73 33.41
C ASN A 235 -5.69 -12.15 33.68
N ARG A 236 -4.66 -12.63 32.99
CA ARG A 236 -3.28 -12.12 33.09
C ARG A 236 -3.08 -10.81 32.34
N TYR A 237 -4.02 -10.47 31.48
CA TYR A 237 -3.98 -9.24 30.67
C TYR A 237 -5.11 -8.32 31.04
N GLU A 238 -4.90 -7.02 30.81
CA GLU A 238 -5.87 -5.96 31.09
C GLU A 238 -5.91 -4.99 29.91
N CYS A 239 -7.10 -4.71 29.41
CA CYS A 239 -7.31 -3.66 28.41
C CYS A 239 -7.29 -2.30 29.10
N LEU A 240 -6.39 -1.42 28.68
CA LEU A 240 -6.23 -0.07 29.20
C LEU A 240 -6.97 0.96 28.36
N VAL A 241 -6.98 0.79 27.05
CA VAL A 241 -7.68 1.64 26.09
C VAL A 241 -8.27 0.75 25.01
N ASP A 242 -9.57 0.90 24.77
CA ASP A 242 -10.33 0.24 23.73
C ASP A 242 -10.77 1.32 22.72
N THR A 243 -10.41 1.15 21.45
CA THR A 243 -10.81 2.04 20.36
C THR A 243 -11.47 1.24 19.22
N ASP A 244 -12.00 1.94 18.22
CA ASP A 244 -12.66 1.28 17.09
C ASP A 244 -11.71 0.37 16.30
N THR A 245 -10.40 0.69 16.31
CA THR A 245 -9.41 -0.01 15.48
C THR A 245 -8.34 -0.73 16.30
N TYR A 246 -7.81 -0.11 17.34
CA TYR A 246 -6.69 -0.62 18.14
C TYR A 246 -7.07 -0.71 19.61
N ASP A 247 -6.58 -1.74 20.27
CA ASP A 247 -6.68 -1.88 21.71
C ASP A 247 -5.30 -1.85 22.33
N LEU A 248 -5.21 -1.17 23.47
CA LEU A 248 -4.01 -1.11 24.30
C LEU A 248 -4.17 -2.07 25.48
N TRP A 249 -3.27 -3.01 25.59
CA TRP A 249 -3.24 -4.01 26.64
C TRP A 249 -1.95 -3.98 27.45
N ILE A 250 -2.03 -4.41 28.69
CA ILE A 250 -0.89 -4.64 29.58
C ILE A 250 -0.98 -6.04 30.20
N ARG A 251 0.17 -6.63 30.49
CA ARG A 251 0.25 -7.84 31.32
C ARG A 251 0.27 -7.43 32.79
N LYS A 252 -0.58 -8.07 33.62
CA LYS A 252 -0.64 -7.86 35.08
C LYS A 252 0.52 -8.48 35.83
#